data_8ea3339ade5d7669d35a17b07fe92e15
#
_entry.id   8ea3339ade5d7669d35a17b07fe92e15
#
_cell.length_a   1.000
_cell.length_b   1.000
_cell.length_c   1.000
_cell.angle_alpha   90.00
_cell.angle_beta   90.00
_cell.angle_gamma   90.00
#
_symmetry.space_group_name_H-M   'P 1'
#
loop_
_entity.id
_entity.type
_entity.pdbx_description
1 polymer ?
#
loop_
_entity_poly.entity_id
_entity_poly.type
_entity_poly.pdbx_seq_one_letter_code
_entity_poly.pdbx_strand_id
1 'polypeptide(L)'
;MSEPVLLIEKSEGIATLMMNRPHVLNALSSELLFTLKEAFEELKRDSEIEVVILGGIGRAFTVGLDFKELAAMNGPFSESRLSQATFACFPTIESFDKPIIGAVNGAAITGGFEIALNCDMILATESARFADTHVRVGIIPGAGLSQKLSRIVGINRARELSLTGKTINAKQAEAWGLVNRIVGEDDLIPACRTLAKEITANDKTMV
;
A
#
# COMPACT_ATOMS: atom_id res chain seq x y z
N MET A 1 5.14 22.23 -15.38
CA MET A 1 4.74 20.82 -15.46
C MET A 1 4.41 20.37 -14.03
N SER A 2 3.30 19.69 -13.81
CA SER A 2 2.99 19.12 -12.48
C SER A 2 4.02 18.04 -12.14
N GLU A 3 4.39 17.93 -10.86
CA GLU A 3 5.23 16.83 -10.41
C GLU A 3 4.52 15.48 -10.64
N PRO A 4 5.27 14.40 -10.96
CA PRO A 4 4.68 13.09 -11.18
C PRO A 4 4.02 12.57 -9.87
N VAL A 5 2.86 11.94 -9.99
CA VAL A 5 2.09 11.40 -8.85
C VAL A 5 2.72 10.15 -8.23
N LEU A 6 3.65 9.51 -8.95
CA LEU A 6 4.45 8.36 -8.51
C LEU A 6 5.90 8.60 -8.90
N LEU A 7 6.81 8.46 -7.94
CA LEU A 7 8.25 8.47 -8.20
C LEU A 7 8.74 7.02 -8.28
N ILE A 8 9.57 6.72 -9.27
CA ILE A 8 10.12 5.37 -9.49
C ILE A 8 11.62 5.48 -9.59
N GLU A 9 12.33 4.74 -8.75
CA GLU A 9 13.78 4.56 -8.79
C GLU A 9 14.09 3.07 -8.96
N LYS A 10 14.96 2.72 -9.90
CA LYS A 10 15.42 1.35 -10.13
C LYS A 10 16.92 1.27 -9.91
N SER A 11 17.37 0.40 -9.03
CA SER A 11 18.80 0.15 -8.81
C SER A 11 19.03 -1.20 -8.12
N GLU A 12 20.08 -1.90 -8.50
CA GLU A 12 20.54 -3.13 -7.85
C GLU A 12 19.45 -4.22 -7.74
N GLY A 13 18.63 -4.41 -8.77
CA GLY A 13 17.52 -5.38 -8.76
C GLY A 13 16.27 -4.95 -7.96
N ILE A 14 16.27 -3.74 -7.42
CA ILE A 14 15.21 -3.22 -6.57
C ILE A 14 14.53 -2.02 -7.25
N ALA A 15 13.20 -2.03 -7.32
CA ALA A 15 12.41 -0.87 -7.70
C ALA A 15 11.79 -0.23 -6.44
N THR A 16 12.01 1.07 -6.26
CA THR A 16 11.38 1.85 -5.17
C THR A 16 10.31 2.75 -5.77
N LEU A 17 9.05 2.51 -5.39
CA LEU A 17 7.87 3.26 -5.83
C LEU A 17 7.39 4.13 -4.68
N MET A 18 7.38 5.45 -4.87
CA MET A 18 6.92 6.39 -3.85
C MET A 18 5.71 7.16 -4.36
N MET A 19 4.53 6.93 -3.76
CA MET A 19 3.34 7.74 -4.02
C MET A 19 3.62 9.19 -3.69
N ASN A 20 3.42 10.11 -4.63
CA ASN A 20 3.86 11.51 -4.52
C ASN A 20 2.70 12.51 -4.63
N ARG A 21 1.77 12.41 -3.71
CA ARG A 21 0.68 13.39 -3.50
C ARG A 21 0.60 13.81 -2.03
N PRO A 22 1.73 14.28 -1.40
CA PRO A 22 1.82 14.52 0.04
C PRO A 22 0.82 15.59 0.52
N HIS A 23 0.46 16.56 -0.31
CA HIS A 23 -0.49 17.63 -0.01
C HIS A 23 -1.93 17.14 0.24
N VAL A 24 -2.26 15.93 -0.22
CA VAL A 24 -3.53 15.23 0.03
C VAL A 24 -3.31 13.86 0.68
N LEU A 25 -2.21 13.69 1.44
CA LEU A 25 -1.89 12.46 2.18
C LEU A 25 -1.85 11.21 1.27
N ASN A 26 -1.36 11.37 0.05
CA ASN A 26 -1.29 10.33 -0.97
C ASN A 26 -2.65 9.66 -1.26
N ALA A 27 -3.75 10.42 -1.20
CA ALA A 27 -5.07 9.93 -1.56
C ALA A 27 -5.05 9.32 -2.98
N LEU A 28 -5.66 8.16 -3.13
CA LEU A 28 -5.68 7.34 -4.33
C LEU A 28 -6.65 7.93 -5.35
N SER A 29 -6.13 8.84 -6.20
CA SER A 29 -6.84 9.35 -7.36
C SER A 29 -6.84 8.34 -8.50
N SER A 30 -7.73 8.52 -9.47
CA SER A 30 -7.72 7.72 -10.72
C SER A 30 -6.36 7.75 -11.39
N GLU A 31 -5.71 8.92 -11.44
CA GLU A 31 -4.38 9.09 -12.01
C GLU A 31 -3.32 8.24 -11.27
N LEU A 32 -3.24 8.35 -9.93
CA LEU A 32 -2.28 7.59 -9.14
C LEU A 32 -2.51 6.08 -9.27
N LEU A 33 -3.77 5.63 -9.24
CA LEU A 33 -4.12 4.21 -9.37
C LEU A 33 -3.73 3.64 -10.75
N PHE A 34 -4.01 4.36 -11.84
CA PHE A 34 -3.57 3.92 -13.17
C PHE A 34 -2.05 3.93 -13.30
N THR A 35 -1.38 4.95 -12.77
CA THR A 35 0.10 5.02 -12.77
C THR A 35 0.72 3.87 -11.97
N LEU A 36 0.16 3.53 -10.80
CA LEU A 36 0.59 2.36 -10.02
C LEU A 36 0.39 1.06 -10.81
N LYS A 37 -0.79 0.87 -11.41
CA LYS A 37 -1.08 -0.29 -12.27
C LYS A 37 -0.03 -0.44 -13.38
N GLU A 38 0.21 0.61 -14.14
CA GLU A 38 1.17 0.62 -15.24
C GLU A 38 2.60 0.30 -14.76
N ALA A 39 3.00 0.89 -13.62
CA ALA A 39 4.30 0.62 -13.00
C ALA A 39 4.44 -0.86 -12.61
N PHE A 40 3.45 -1.45 -11.95
CA PHE A 40 3.49 -2.87 -11.57
C PHE A 40 3.50 -3.80 -12.80
N GLU A 41 2.74 -3.47 -13.86
CA GLU A 41 2.75 -4.23 -15.11
C GLU A 41 4.09 -4.14 -15.84
N GLU A 42 4.76 -2.99 -15.80
CA GLU A 42 6.12 -2.81 -16.34
C GLU A 42 7.12 -3.63 -15.53
N LEU A 43 7.11 -3.49 -14.19
CA LEU A 43 8.03 -4.18 -13.30
C LEU A 43 7.86 -5.70 -13.32
N LYS A 44 6.64 -6.19 -13.56
CA LYS A 44 6.40 -7.63 -13.75
C LYS A 44 7.16 -8.20 -14.95
N ARG A 45 7.30 -7.42 -16.02
CA ARG A 45 8.01 -7.81 -17.25
C ARG A 45 9.51 -7.51 -17.22
N ASP A 46 9.95 -6.67 -16.28
CA ASP A 46 11.35 -6.27 -16.16
C ASP A 46 12.16 -7.35 -15.43
N SER A 47 12.94 -8.15 -16.17
CA SER A 47 13.76 -9.23 -15.62
C SER A 47 14.90 -8.77 -14.71
N GLU A 48 15.27 -7.48 -14.78
CA GLU A 48 16.31 -6.90 -13.94
C GLU A 48 15.81 -6.55 -12.54
N ILE A 49 14.48 -6.45 -12.36
CA ILE A 49 13.88 -6.16 -11.06
C ILE A 49 13.40 -7.45 -10.39
N GLU A 50 13.78 -7.62 -9.14
CA GLU A 50 13.50 -8.80 -8.32
C GLU A 50 12.63 -8.49 -7.10
N VAL A 51 12.69 -7.25 -6.58
CA VAL A 51 11.94 -6.81 -5.39
C VAL A 51 11.40 -5.40 -5.61
N VAL A 52 10.19 -5.15 -5.13
CA VAL A 52 9.57 -3.82 -5.13
C VAL A 52 9.46 -3.30 -3.70
N ILE A 53 9.84 -2.03 -3.48
CA ILE A 53 9.55 -1.27 -2.27
C ILE A 53 8.44 -0.28 -2.62
N LEU A 54 7.33 -0.28 -1.86
CA LEU A 54 6.22 0.64 -2.06
C LEU A 54 6.04 1.53 -0.84
N GLY A 55 6.11 2.84 -1.03
CA GLY A 55 6.01 3.83 0.03
C GLY A 55 5.23 5.07 -0.37
N GLY A 56 5.20 6.08 0.52
CA GLY A 56 4.56 7.37 0.27
C GLY A 56 5.44 8.53 0.70
N ILE A 57 5.47 9.60 -0.09
CA ILE A 57 6.16 10.84 0.25
C ILE A 57 5.36 11.61 1.31
N GLY A 58 6.05 12.24 2.25
CA GLY A 58 5.45 13.06 3.30
C GLY A 58 4.97 12.24 4.50
N ARG A 59 3.88 12.65 5.14
CA ARG A 59 3.44 12.15 6.46
C ARG A 59 2.42 11.00 6.42
N ALA A 60 2.15 10.42 5.25
CA ALA A 60 1.23 9.31 5.10
C ALA A 60 1.74 8.32 4.06
N PHE A 61 1.48 7.06 4.28
CA PHE A 61 1.55 6.05 3.24
C PHE A 61 0.47 6.34 2.20
N THR A 62 -0.80 6.10 2.50
CA THR A 62 -1.96 6.62 1.77
C THR A 62 -3.23 6.51 2.62
N VAL A 63 -4.14 7.47 2.47
CA VAL A 63 -5.41 7.52 3.22
C VAL A 63 -6.60 6.89 2.48
N GLY A 64 -6.34 6.14 1.41
CA GLY A 64 -7.38 5.51 0.59
C GLY A 64 -7.88 6.41 -0.53
N LEU A 65 -9.05 6.09 -1.10
CA LEU A 65 -9.58 6.76 -2.28
C LEU A 65 -9.71 8.28 -2.11
N ASP A 66 -9.47 9.02 -3.18
CA ASP A 66 -9.55 10.48 -3.20
C ASP A 66 -11.02 10.94 -3.04
N PHE A 67 -11.35 11.47 -1.88
CA PHE A 67 -12.70 11.95 -1.58
C PHE A 67 -13.15 13.12 -2.46
N LYS A 68 -12.23 13.89 -3.04
CA LYS A 68 -12.60 14.96 -3.98
C LYS A 68 -13.10 14.36 -5.29
N GLU A 69 -12.46 13.31 -5.80
CA GLU A 69 -12.95 12.59 -6.97
C GLU A 69 -14.28 11.88 -6.66
N LEU A 70 -14.41 11.24 -5.49
CA LEU A 70 -15.66 10.63 -5.05
C LEU A 70 -16.81 11.63 -4.97
N ALA A 71 -16.58 12.81 -4.38
CA ALA A 71 -17.59 13.85 -4.22
C ALA A 71 -17.96 14.53 -5.55
N ALA A 72 -17.07 14.54 -6.53
CA ALA A 72 -17.31 15.13 -7.85
C ALA A 72 -18.04 14.18 -8.82
N MET A 73 -18.34 12.95 -8.41
CA MET A 73 -19.01 11.97 -9.27
C MET A 73 -20.48 12.33 -9.49
N ASN A 74 -20.89 12.29 -10.77
CA ASN A 74 -22.28 12.41 -11.19
C ASN A 74 -22.78 11.03 -11.61
N GLY A 75 -23.17 10.17 -10.66
CA GLY A 75 -23.65 8.82 -10.93
C GLY A 75 -23.05 7.76 -9.99
N PRO A 76 -23.36 6.50 -10.23
CA PRO A 76 -22.92 5.39 -9.37
C PRO A 76 -21.39 5.22 -9.47
N PHE A 77 -20.78 4.83 -8.34
CA PHE A 77 -19.32 4.58 -8.27
C PHE A 77 -18.86 3.58 -9.35
N SER A 78 -19.64 2.53 -9.61
CA SER A 78 -19.32 1.49 -10.60
C SER A 78 -19.04 2.00 -12.01
N GLU A 79 -19.59 3.16 -12.39
CA GLU A 79 -19.41 3.76 -13.71
C GLU A 79 -18.28 4.82 -13.74
N SER A 80 -17.73 5.15 -12.60
CA SER A 80 -16.72 6.21 -12.47
C SER A 80 -15.34 5.77 -12.96
N ARG A 81 -14.53 6.76 -13.37
CA ARG A 81 -13.11 6.55 -13.69
C ARG A 81 -12.33 6.04 -12.46
N LEU A 82 -12.69 6.51 -11.25
CA LEU A 82 -12.06 6.08 -10.02
C LEU A 82 -12.33 4.59 -9.73
N SER A 83 -13.56 4.13 -9.99
CA SER A 83 -13.90 2.70 -9.89
C SER A 83 -13.09 1.87 -10.89
N GLN A 84 -13.03 2.28 -12.16
CA GLN A 84 -12.25 1.59 -13.19
C GLN A 84 -10.78 1.50 -12.79
N ALA A 85 -10.18 2.60 -12.29
CA ALA A 85 -8.81 2.63 -11.82
C ALA A 85 -8.60 1.71 -10.60
N THR A 86 -9.54 1.70 -9.66
CA THR A 86 -9.51 0.85 -8.47
C THR A 86 -9.51 -0.62 -8.85
N PHE A 87 -10.50 -1.04 -9.65
CA PHE A 87 -10.63 -2.44 -10.07
C PHE A 87 -9.56 -2.89 -11.07
N ALA A 88 -8.83 -1.98 -11.67
CA ALA A 88 -7.64 -2.31 -12.46
C ALA A 88 -6.38 -2.43 -11.59
N CYS A 89 -6.15 -1.50 -10.66
CA CYS A 89 -4.91 -1.40 -9.88
C CYS A 89 -4.78 -2.51 -8.83
N PHE A 90 -5.79 -2.71 -7.98
CA PHE A 90 -5.68 -3.66 -6.87
C PHE A 90 -5.44 -5.11 -7.30
N PRO A 91 -6.15 -5.67 -8.30
CA PRO A 91 -5.83 -7.00 -8.80
C PRO A 91 -4.44 -7.10 -9.42
N THR A 92 -3.93 -6.01 -10.04
CA THR A 92 -2.57 -5.99 -10.58
C THR A 92 -1.52 -6.11 -9.48
N ILE A 93 -1.69 -5.37 -8.37
CA ILE A 93 -0.79 -5.48 -7.20
C ILE A 93 -0.93 -6.87 -6.55
N GLU A 94 -2.16 -7.36 -6.38
CA GLU A 94 -2.43 -8.66 -5.76
C GLU A 94 -1.84 -9.86 -6.53
N SER A 95 -1.84 -9.77 -7.88
CA SER A 95 -1.29 -10.80 -8.76
C SER A 95 0.18 -10.58 -9.16
N PHE A 96 0.84 -9.63 -8.52
CA PHE A 96 2.25 -9.38 -8.76
C PHE A 96 3.08 -10.54 -8.21
N ASP A 97 4.03 -11.03 -8.99
CA ASP A 97 4.75 -12.28 -8.76
C ASP A 97 6.17 -12.09 -8.20
N LYS A 98 6.50 -10.88 -7.78
CA LYS A 98 7.78 -10.57 -7.11
C LYS A 98 7.51 -9.98 -5.73
N PRO A 99 8.40 -10.16 -4.73
CA PRO A 99 8.21 -9.63 -3.39
C PRO A 99 7.96 -8.12 -3.34
N ILE A 100 6.97 -7.71 -2.56
CA ILE A 100 6.65 -6.31 -2.29
C ILE A 100 6.91 -6.01 -0.81
N ILE A 101 7.77 -5.04 -0.53
CA ILE A 101 8.02 -4.51 0.80
C ILE A 101 7.27 -3.19 0.96
N GLY A 102 6.30 -3.13 1.86
CA GLY A 102 5.59 -1.92 2.22
C GLY A 102 6.42 -1.05 3.18
N ALA A 103 6.76 0.16 2.75
CA ALA A 103 7.42 1.18 3.58
C ALA A 103 6.37 2.14 4.14
N VAL A 104 5.81 1.80 5.31
CA VAL A 104 4.67 2.55 5.87
C VAL A 104 5.15 3.64 6.81
N ASN A 105 5.26 4.85 6.28
CA ASN A 105 5.77 6.05 6.96
C ASN A 105 4.72 6.84 7.74
N GLY A 106 3.47 6.42 7.77
CA GLY A 106 2.39 7.17 8.41
C GLY A 106 1.03 6.48 8.24
N ALA A 107 -0.01 7.25 7.94
CA ALA A 107 -1.36 6.73 7.80
C ALA A 107 -1.50 5.77 6.60
N ALA A 108 -2.00 4.55 6.86
CA ALA A 108 -2.44 3.55 5.90
C ALA A 108 -3.91 3.22 6.20
N ILE A 109 -4.83 3.91 5.54
CA ILE A 109 -6.26 3.93 5.92
C ILE A 109 -7.13 3.41 4.77
N THR A 110 -8.12 2.57 5.08
CA THR A 110 -9.14 2.07 4.14
C THR A 110 -8.47 1.41 2.92
N GLY A 111 -8.61 1.92 1.70
CA GLY A 111 -7.89 1.44 0.53
C GLY A 111 -6.37 1.50 0.67
N GLY A 112 -5.84 2.43 1.48
CA GLY A 112 -4.41 2.47 1.81
C GLY A 112 -3.99 1.30 2.71
N PHE A 113 -4.85 0.88 3.61
CA PHE A 113 -4.62 -0.33 4.39
C PHE A 113 -4.71 -1.58 3.50
N GLU A 114 -5.62 -1.59 2.52
CA GLU A 114 -5.69 -2.67 1.54
C GLU A 114 -4.41 -2.79 0.70
N ILE A 115 -3.82 -1.67 0.25
CA ILE A 115 -2.52 -1.68 -0.44
C ILE A 115 -1.42 -2.22 0.49
N ALA A 116 -1.35 -1.78 1.75
CA ALA A 116 -0.38 -2.30 2.71
C ALA A 116 -0.52 -3.80 2.95
N LEU A 117 -1.75 -4.33 3.00
CA LEU A 117 -2.03 -5.77 3.12
C LEU A 117 -1.73 -6.57 1.84
N ASN A 118 -1.50 -5.92 0.72
CA ASN A 118 -1.03 -6.56 -0.51
C ASN A 118 0.51 -6.60 -0.60
N CYS A 119 1.23 -5.94 0.31
CA CYS A 119 2.66 -6.13 0.47
C CYS A 119 2.93 -7.43 1.24
N ASP A 120 4.00 -8.15 0.86
CA ASP A 120 4.41 -9.40 1.51
C ASP A 120 5.02 -9.15 2.90
N MET A 121 5.68 -8.01 3.05
CA MET A 121 6.30 -7.56 4.29
C MET A 121 6.06 -6.08 4.50
N ILE A 122 5.91 -5.66 5.76
CA ILE A 122 5.73 -4.25 6.11
C ILE A 122 6.79 -3.82 7.11
N LEU A 123 7.59 -2.83 6.73
CA LEU A 123 8.38 -2.03 7.66
C LEU A 123 7.64 -0.71 7.90
N ALA A 124 7.61 -0.26 9.15
CA ALA A 124 6.85 0.93 9.51
C ALA A 124 7.66 1.88 10.40
N THR A 125 7.30 3.16 10.39
CA THR A 125 7.79 4.11 11.39
C THR A 125 6.89 4.10 12.64
N GLU A 126 7.34 4.69 13.75
CA GLU A 126 6.51 4.85 14.95
C GLU A 126 5.24 5.68 14.70
N SER A 127 5.28 6.57 13.71
CA SER A 127 4.15 7.40 13.29
C SER A 127 3.08 6.64 12.50
N ALA A 128 3.37 5.41 12.04
CA ALA A 128 2.43 4.61 11.24
C ALA A 128 1.13 4.32 12.00
N ARG A 129 0.03 4.41 11.26
CA ARG A 129 -1.35 4.17 11.74
C ARG A 129 -2.10 3.37 10.71
N PHE A 130 -2.82 2.36 11.17
CA PHE A 130 -3.62 1.48 10.32
C PHE A 130 -5.08 1.53 10.77
N ALA A 131 -6.01 1.68 9.82
CA ALA A 131 -7.43 1.65 10.13
C ALA A 131 -8.26 1.14 8.95
N ASP A 132 -9.22 0.28 9.25
CA ASP A 132 -10.29 -0.08 8.34
C ASP A 132 -11.50 0.82 8.59
N THR A 133 -11.61 1.91 7.85
CA THR A 133 -12.71 2.87 8.03
C THR A 133 -13.84 2.68 7.01
N HIS A 134 -13.88 1.57 6.27
CA HIS A 134 -14.96 1.28 5.30
C HIS A 134 -16.35 1.38 5.94
N VAL A 135 -16.51 0.84 7.16
CA VAL A 135 -17.77 0.91 7.93
C VAL A 135 -18.25 2.35 8.20
N ARG A 136 -17.33 3.31 8.31
CA ARG A 136 -17.66 4.73 8.56
C ARG A 136 -18.15 5.45 7.32
N VAL A 137 -17.78 4.98 6.15
CA VAL A 137 -18.12 5.59 4.86
C VAL A 137 -19.14 4.77 4.06
N GLY A 138 -19.63 3.66 4.64
CA GLY A 138 -20.67 2.83 4.04
C GLY A 138 -20.21 2.07 2.78
N ILE A 139 -18.92 1.75 2.69
CA ILE A 139 -18.33 1.02 1.56
C ILE A 139 -17.88 -0.36 2.06
N ILE A 140 -18.02 -1.38 1.23
CA ILE A 140 -17.49 -2.72 1.51
C ILE A 140 -16.04 -2.79 1.01
N PRO A 141 -15.08 -3.33 1.84
CA PRO A 141 -13.72 -3.57 1.39
C PRO A 141 -13.70 -4.45 0.14
N GLY A 142 -13.08 -3.97 -0.94
CA GLY A 142 -13.10 -4.62 -2.25
C GLY A 142 -11.75 -5.23 -2.68
N ALA A 143 -10.67 -4.91 -1.97
CA ALA A 143 -9.31 -5.31 -2.34
C ALA A 143 -8.67 -6.30 -1.35
N GLY A 144 -9.48 -7.17 -0.76
CA GLY A 144 -9.02 -8.31 0.03
C GLY A 144 -8.82 -8.07 1.52
N LEU A 145 -9.09 -6.86 2.06
CA LEU A 145 -8.88 -6.54 3.48
C LEU A 145 -9.54 -7.56 4.41
N SER A 146 -10.81 -7.89 4.20
CA SER A 146 -11.56 -8.82 5.03
C SER A 146 -10.94 -10.23 5.08
N GLN A 147 -10.23 -10.63 4.04
CA GLN A 147 -9.60 -11.93 3.91
C GLN A 147 -8.16 -11.92 4.44
N LYS A 148 -7.38 -10.91 4.07
CA LYS A 148 -5.95 -10.82 4.42
C LYS A 148 -5.77 -10.44 5.88
N LEU A 149 -6.48 -9.42 6.37
CA LEU A 149 -6.35 -8.94 7.74
C LEU A 149 -6.63 -10.06 8.77
N SER A 150 -7.69 -10.82 8.56
CA SER A 150 -8.07 -11.90 9.49
C SER A 150 -7.04 -13.03 9.57
N ARG A 151 -6.32 -13.29 8.49
CA ARG A 151 -5.24 -14.29 8.45
C ARG A 151 -3.97 -13.80 9.14
N ILE A 152 -3.74 -12.49 9.14
CA ILE A 152 -2.53 -11.89 9.75
C ILE A 152 -2.73 -11.67 11.26
N VAL A 153 -3.78 -10.94 11.65
CA VAL A 153 -3.97 -10.50 13.05
C VAL A 153 -4.91 -11.40 13.86
N GLY A 154 -5.50 -12.39 13.22
CA GLY A 154 -6.54 -13.26 13.78
C GLY A 154 -7.94 -12.66 13.68
N ILE A 155 -8.96 -13.54 13.58
CA ILE A 155 -10.35 -13.20 13.24
C ILE A 155 -10.98 -12.18 14.21
N ASN A 156 -10.71 -12.27 15.51
CA ASN A 156 -11.33 -11.40 16.50
C ASN A 156 -10.81 -9.95 16.39
N ARG A 157 -9.49 -9.77 16.22
CA ARG A 157 -8.88 -8.45 16.03
C ARG A 157 -9.32 -7.84 14.70
N ALA A 158 -9.37 -8.63 13.63
CA ALA A 158 -9.85 -8.17 12.33
C ALA A 158 -11.31 -7.68 12.42
N ARG A 159 -12.21 -8.45 13.04
CA ARG A 159 -13.60 -8.05 13.28
C ARG A 159 -13.70 -6.76 14.10
N GLU A 160 -12.91 -6.64 15.15
CA GLU A 160 -12.89 -5.43 15.97
C GLU A 160 -12.47 -4.21 15.15
N LEU A 161 -11.42 -4.29 14.32
CA LEU A 161 -11.00 -3.20 13.44
C LEU A 161 -12.08 -2.85 12.40
N SER A 162 -12.60 -3.85 11.69
CA SER A 162 -13.57 -3.63 10.61
C SER A 162 -14.93 -3.15 11.11
N LEU A 163 -15.40 -3.60 12.27
CA LEU A 163 -16.70 -3.21 12.80
C LEU A 163 -16.67 -1.86 13.54
N THR A 164 -15.53 -1.47 14.10
CA THR A 164 -15.41 -0.20 14.84
C THR A 164 -14.77 0.92 14.01
N GLY A 165 -14.03 0.58 12.97
CA GLY A 165 -13.23 1.53 12.21
C GLY A 165 -12.11 2.16 13.06
N LYS A 166 -11.71 1.53 14.19
CA LYS A 166 -10.67 2.09 15.05
C LYS A 166 -9.30 2.06 14.40
N THR A 167 -8.45 2.96 14.85
CA THR A 167 -7.06 3.03 14.43
C THR A 167 -6.18 2.26 15.40
N ILE A 168 -5.22 1.50 14.88
CA ILE A 168 -4.11 0.93 15.63
C ILE A 168 -2.80 1.63 15.28
N ASN A 169 -1.90 1.74 16.25
CA ASN A 169 -0.56 2.30 16.06
C ASN A 169 0.44 1.23 15.60
N ALA A 170 1.65 1.68 15.25
CA ALA A 170 2.72 0.80 14.79
C ALA A 170 3.05 -0.32 15.79
N LYS A 171 3.14 -0.01 17.08
CA LYS A 171 3.47 -0.99 18.14
C LYS A 171 2.40 -2.08 18.27
N GLN A 172 1.12 -1.69 18.18
CA GLN A 172 0.03 -2.68 18.17
C GLN A 172 0.07 -3.53 16.89
N ALA A 173 0.35 -2.92 15.74
CA ALA A 173 0.45 -3.60 14.46
C ALA A 173 1.62 -4.61 14.45
N GLU A 174 2.78 -4.25 14.98
CA GLU A 174 3.92 -5.15 15.15
C GLU A 174 3.60 -6.29 16.12
N ALA A 175 3.04 -5.98 17.30
CA ALA A 175 2.65 -6.99 18.29
C ALA A 175 1.58 -7.97 17.77
N TRP A 176 0.83 -7.61 16.74
CA TRP A 176 -0.18 -8.44 16.10
C TRP A 176 0.32 -9.17 14.86
N GLY A 177 1.58 -8.96 14.46
CA GLY A 177 2.20 -9.58 13.30
C GLY A 177 1.84 -8.94 11.96
N LEU A 178 1.21 -7.76 11.97
CA LEU A 178 0.93 -7.00 10.77
C LEU A 178 2.17 -6.26 10.24
N VAL A 179 2.99 -5.74 11.14
CA VAL A 179 4.25 -5.06 10.84
C VAL A 179 5.40 -5.98 11.24
N ASN A 180 6.37 -6.17 10.34
CA ASN A 180 7.54 -6.99 10.58
C ASN A 180 8.57 -6.30 11.48
N ARG A 181 8.70 -4.97 11.34
CA ARG A 181 9.70 -4.19 12.07
C ARG A 181 9.31 -2.71 12.11
N ILE A 182 9.51 -2.08 13.28
CA ILE A 182 9.43 -0.62 13.43
C ILE A 182 10.84 -0.05 13.37
N VAL A 183 11.02 1.02 12.58
CA VAL A 183 12.31 1.70 12.39
C VAL A 183 12.14 3.23 12.51
N GLY A 184 13.26 3.96 12.59
CA GLY A 184 13.25 5.44 12.55
C GLY A 184 12.72 5.97 11.21
N GLU A 185 12.25 7.23 11.21
CA GLU A 185 11.69 7.84 9.98
C GLU A 185 12.73 7.90 8.86
N ASP A 186 13.96 8.34 9.17
CA ASP A 186 15.05 8.44 8.20
C ASP A 186 15.61 7.06 7.79
N ASP A 187 15.38 6.04 8.60
CA ASP A 187 15.87 4.68 8.38
C ASP A 187 14.90 3.80 7.57
N LEU A 188 13.67 4.25 7.31
CA LEU A 188 12.63 3.41 6.73
C LEU A 188 13.03 2.86 5.35
N ILE A 189 13.36 3.72 4.40
CA ILE A 189 13.76 3.30 3.06
C ILE A 189 15.11 2.55 3.09
N PRO A 190 16.16 3.00 3.81
CA PRO A 190 17.38 2.23 4.01
C PRO A 190 17.14 0.81 4.55
N ALA A 191 16.27 0.65 5.54
CA ALA A 191 15.94 -0.66 6.11
C ALA A 191 15.17 -1.56 5.12
N CYS A 192 14.23 -0.99 4.35
CA CYS A 192 13.56 -1.71 3.27
C CYS A 192 14.54 -2.17 2.19
N ARG A 193 15.49 -1.32 1.79
CA ARG A 193 16.53 -1.67 0.82
C ARG A 193 17.48 -2.76 1.35
N THR A 194 17.81 -2.73 2.64
CA THR A 194 18.60 -3.79 3.29
C THR A 194 17.87 -5.13 3.21
N LEU A 195 16.58 -5.15 3.59
CA LEU A 195 15.75 -6.35 3.49
C LEU A 195 15.60 -6.83 2.03
N ALA A 196 15.42 -5.91 1.08
CA ALA A 196 15.36 -6.24 -0.34
C ALA A 196 16.67 -6.89 -0.84
N LYS A 197 17.84 -6.39 -0.41
CA LYS A 197 19.15 -6.97 -0.72
C LYS A 197 19.32 -8.37 -0.12
N GLU A 198 18.79 -8.64 1.07
CA GLU A 198 18.76 -9.98 1.66
C GLU A 198 17.95 -10.95 0.78
N ILE A 199 16.86 -10.48 0.17
CA ILE A 199 16.03 -11.28 -0.76
C ILE A 199 16.76 -11.53 -2.07
N THR A 200 17.29 -10.48 -2.72
CA THR A 200 17.97 -10.57 -4.01
C THR A 200 19.31 -11.35 -3.95
N ALA A 201 19.86 -11.59 -2.76
CA ALA A 201 21.02 -12.43 -2.56
C ALA A 201 20.71 -13.94 -2.69
N ASN A 202 19.43 -14.33 -2.73
CA ASN A 202 19.00 -15.71 -2.88
C ASN A 202 18.81 -16.10 -4.36
N ASP A 203 18.54 -17.38 -4.61
CA ASP A 203 18.28 -17.87 -5.97
C ASP A 203 16.92 -17.34 -6.46
N LYS A 204 16.95 -16.62 -7.58
CA LYS A 204 15.75 -16.01 -8.20
C LYS A 204 14.63 -17.00 -8.52
N THR A 205 14.96 -18.29 -8.69
CA THR A 205 13.95 -19.32 -9.02
C THR A 205 13.20 -19.82 -7.79
N MET A 206 13.65 -19.43 -6.60
CA MET A 206 13.10 -19.87 -5.32
C MET A 206 12.38 -18.72 -4.57
N VAL A 207 12.52 -17.48 -5.04
CA VAL A 207 11.86 -16.28 -4.56
C VAL A 207 10.70 -15.90 -5.48
#